data_2eb7721fd5893337c5b3e905a7c0dd69
#
_entry.id   2eb7721fd5893337c5b3e905a7c0dd69
#
_cell.length_a   1.000
_cell.length_b   1.000
_cell.length_c   1.000
_cell.angle_alpha   90.00
_cell.angle_beta   90.00
_cell.angle_gamma   90.00
#
_symmetry.space_group_name_H-M   'P 1'
#
loop_
_entity.id
_entity.type
_entity.pdbx_description
1 polymer ?
#
loop_
_entity_poly.entity_id
_entity_poly.type
_entity_poly.pdbx_seq_one_letter_code
_entity_poly.pdbx_strand_id
1 'polypeptide(L)'
;MWAYNGVFYQIYPIGFCGAPVHNDGECVPRIRKLLDWSEYLGNLGVDSILLNPIFESDNHGYDTRDFKQIDCRLGTNEDFADVCKSLHKHGVKIVLDGVFNHVGRGFWAFKDVQEKKYDSPYKDWFRINFDGNNSYNDGFWYEGWEGHFELVKLNLHNPAVTDYLLECVKFWVDTFDIDGLRLDVAYSLDHHFMKRLRSYVQELKSDFVLIGEVLFGDYNLIVNDEMLHSCTNYECYKGIYSSFNSMNLFEIAHSLHRQFGADQWCIYRGKHLMTFVDNHDVTRLASILTNKKHIPLAYGLLLGMPGIPCLYYGSEWGETGEKAPDNDYALRPCFEEPKPNELTDYIRLLITVRQKSDAICNGSYRNVVIQNHQLVFERRSNDECVMIAINASDSPYTARHQDLNGNALDLLTEEKVTMNGSLELPAYSVQYLKVM
;
A
#
# COMPACT_ATOMS: atom_id res chain seq x y z
N MET A 1 5.94 10.87 12.38
CA MET A 1 6.21 9.65 11.57
C MET A 1 6.38 10.07 10.12
N TRP A 2 7.53 9.79 9.52
CA TRP A 2 7.85 10.18 8.13
C TRP A 2 6.81 9.69 7.11
N ALA A 3 6.30 8.46 7.31
CA ALA A 3 5.33 7.84 6.41
C ALA A 3 4.01 8.61 6.26
N TYR A 4 3.63 9.44 7.22
CA TYR A 4 2.37 10.19 7.16
C TYR A 4 2.37 11.28 6.07
N ASN A 5 3.55 11.83 5.79
CA ASN A 5 3.73 12.83 4.74
C ASN A 5 4.20 12.20 3.42
N GLY A 6 4.63 10.94 3.47
CA GLY A 6 5.25 10.25 2.34
C GLY A 6 4.25 9.78 1.29
N VAL A 7 4.78 9.56 0.10
CA VAL A 7 4.13 8.87 -1.01
C VAL A 7 4.85 7.55 -1.24
N PHE A 8 4.10 6.46 -1.24
CA PHE A 8 4.62 5.11 -1.41
C PHE A 8 4.52 4.65 -2.86
N TYR A 9 5.43 3.77 -3.25
CA TYR A 9 5.43 3.11 -4.55
C TYR A 9 5.54 1.60 -4.34
N GLN A 10 4.49 0.86 -4.67
CA GLN A 10 4.43 -0.56 -4.45
C GLN A 10 4.90 -1.33 -5.67
N ILE A 11 5.76 -2.34 -5.45
CA ILE A 11 6.23 -3.28 -6.47
C ILE A 11 6.00 -4.72 -5.99
N TYR A 12 5.53 -5.59 -6.89
CA TYR A 12 5.52 -7.03 -6.72
C TYR A 12 6.76 -7.63 -7.40
N PRO A 13 7.83 -7.98 -6.66
CA PRO A 13 9.16 -8.21 -7.23
C PRO A 13 9.25 -9.40 -8.16
N ILE A 14 8.60 -10.53 -7.85
CA ILE A 14 8.63 -11.74 -8.69
C ILE A 14 8.12 -11.42 -10.10
N GLY A 15 6.97 -10.75 -10.23
CA GLY A 15 6.43 -10.32 -11.52
C GLY A 15 7.28 -9.22 -12.16
N PHE A 16 7.55 -8.14 -11.42
CA PHE A 16 8.32 -7.00 -11.90
C PHE A 16 9.69 -7.40 -12.48
N CYS A 17 10.39 -8.31 -11.82
CA CYS A 17 11.70 -8.80 -12.26
C CYS A 17 11.61 -9.88 -13.35
N GLY A 18 10.43 -10.33 -13.74
CA GLY A 18 10.24 -11.39 -14.72
C GLY A 18 10.76 -12.75 -14.24
N ALA A 19 10.68 -12.98 -12.93
CA ALA A 19 11.05 -14.26 -12.35
C ALA A 19 9.99 -15.34 -12.65
N PRO A 20 10.37 -16.62 -12.79
CA PRO A 20 9.42 -17.71 -13.02
C PRO A 20 8.43 -17.82 -11.85
N VAL A 21 7.17 -18.20 -12.17
CA VAL A 21 6.10 -18.32 -11.18
C VAL A 21 6.43 -19.38 -10.12
N HIS A 22 6.90 -20.54 -10.57
CA HIS A 22 7.35 -21.62 -9.69
C HIS A 22 8.85 -21.48 -9.44
N ASN A 23 9.26 -21.68 -8.19
CA ASN A 23 10.65 -21.65 -7.82
C ASN A 23 11.38 -22.84 -8.45
N ASP A 24 12.27 -22.56 -9.38
CA ASP A 24 13.08 -23.54 -10.11
C ASP A 24 14.44 -23.84 -9.44
N GLY A 25 14.76 -23.14 -8.34
CA GLY A 25 16.02 -23.27 -7.61
C GLY A 25 17.21 -22.59 -8.30
N GLU A 26 17.00 -21.89 -9.42
CA GLU A 26 18.06 -21.16 -10.11
C GLU A 26 18.26 -19.77 -9.48
N CYS A 27 19.47 -19.51 -9.00
CA CYS A 27 19.82 -18.20 -8.44
C CYS A 27 20.23 -17.24 -9.57
N VAL A 28 19.34 -16.27 -9.85
CA VAL A 28 19.57 -15.25 -10.89
C VAL A 28 19.33 -13.87 -10.29
N PRO A 29 20.27 -12.91 -10.38
CA PRO A 29 20.22 -11.62 -9.69
C PRO A 29 19.24 -10.63 -10.34
N ARG A 30 17.97 -11.05 -10.55
CA ARG A 30 16.93 -10.25 -11.21
C ARG A 30 16.54 -9.01 -10.42
N ILE A 31 16.66 -9.05 -9.08
CA ILE A 31 16.34 -7.91 -8.20
C ILE A 31 17.23 -6.68 -8.49
N ARG A 32 18.42 -6.88 -9.07
CA ARG A 32 19.32 -5.80 -9.46
C ARG A 32 18.73 -4.87 -10.51
N LYS A 33 17.65 -5.25 -11.20
CA LYS A 33 16.84 -4.36 -12.04
C LYS A 33 16.43 -3.10 -11.28
N LEU A 34 16.16 -3.16 -9.99
CA LEU A 34 15.81 -2.01 -9.17
C LEU A 34 16.94 -0.98 -9.04
N LEU A 35 18.21 -1.34 -9.33
CA LEU A 35 19.30 -0.36 -9.38
C LEU A 35 19.05 0.68 -10.47
N ASP A 36 18.62 0.23 -11.65
CA ASP A 36 18.33 1.10 -12.79
C ASP A 36 17.05 1.93 -12.57
N TRP A 37 16.15 1.44 -11.71
CA TRP A 37 14.90 2.13 -11.34
C TRP A 37 15.06 3.11 -10.18
N SER A 38 16.16 3.07 -9.43
CA SER A 38 16.36 3.90 -8.23
C SER A 38 16.32 5.40 -8.55
N GLU A 39 16.95 5.81 -9.64
CA GLU A 39 16.94 7.21 -10.11
C GLU A 39 15.53 7.63 -10.57
N TYR A 40 14.83 6.77 -11.30
CA TYR A 40 13.47 7.04 -11.75
C TYR A 40 12.52 7.25 -10.55
N LEU A 41 12.59 6.41 -9.54
CA LEU A 41 11.78 6.52 -8.33
C LEU A 41 12.07 7.81 -7.56
N GLY A 42 13.35 8.16 -7.40
CA GLY A 42 13.74 9.43 -6.80
C GLY A 42 13.22 10.63 -7.60
N ASN A 43 13.31 10.58 -8.94
CA ASN A 43 12.81 11.65 -9.84
C ASN A 43 11.28 11.70 -9.90
N LEU A 44 10.58 10.60 -9.71
CA LEU A 44 9.13 10.57 -9.56
C LEU A 44 8.69 11.28 -8.27
N GLY A 45 9.57 11.33 -7.27
CA GLY A 45 9.35 12.01 -5.99
C GLY A 45 8.69 11.13 -4.94
N VAL A 46 8.72 9.81 -5.10
CA VAL A 46 8.21 8.91 -4.06
C VAL A 46 9.18 8.83 -2.88
N ASP A 47 8.63 8.77 -1.67
CA ASP A 47 9.42 8.75 -0.44
C ASP A 47 9.82 7.33 -0.01
N SER A 48 9.08 6.33 -0.48
CA SER A 48 9.29 4.95 -0.09
C SER A 48 8.85 3.96 -1.16
N ILE A 49 9.60 2.87 -1.27
CA ILE A 49 9.18 1.67 -1.98
C ILE A 49 8.57 0.67 -1.00
N LEU A 50 7.41 0.08 -1.36
CA LEU A 50 6.82 -1.06 -0.67
C LEU A 50 7.01 -2.29 -1.55
N LEU A 51 7.84 -3.22 -1.12
CA LEU A 51 8.10 -4.47 -1.82
C LEU A 51 7.22 -5.58 -1.27
N ASN A 52 6.34 -6.12 -2.11
CA ASN A 52 5.67 -7.39 -1.82
C ASN A 52 6.70 -8.50 -1.61
N PRO A 53 6.32 -9.72 -1.16
CA PRO A 53 7.30 -10.67 -0.64
C PRO A 53 8.51 -10.91 -1.54
N ILE A 54 9.70 -10.89 -0.93
CA ILE A 54 11.00 -11.05 -1.59
C ILE A 54 11.80 -12.24 -1.06
N PHE A 55 11.31 -12.90 -0.01
CA PHE A 55 12.04 -13.99 0.64
C PHE A 55 11.75 -15.32 -0.04
N GLU A 56 12.67 -16.27 0.16
CA GLU A 56 12.63 -17.59 -0.45
C GLU A 56 11.26 -18.25 -0.28
N SER A 57 10.65 -18.65 -1.39
CA SER A 57 9.26 -19.12 -1.44
C SER A 57 9.07 -20.26 -2.45
N ASP A 58 7.91 -20.96 -2.35
CA ASP A 58 7.57 -22.02 -3.29
C ASP A 58 7.11 -21.45 -4.65
N ASN A 59 6.27 -20.39 -4.63
CA ASN A 59 5.63 -19.86 -5.83
C ASN A 59 5.53 -18.33 -5.83
N HIS A 60 4.52 -17.78 -5.13
CA HIS A 60 4.11 -16.38 -5.26
C HIS A 60 4.70 -15.44 -4.19
N GLY A 61 5.61 -15.92 -3.37
CA GLY A 61 6.24 -15.12 -2.31
C GLY A 61 5.51 -15.18 -0.97
N TYR A 62 4.18 -15.35 -0.97
CA TYR A 62 3.40 -15.49 0.27
C TYR A 62 3.52 -16.88 0.89
N ASP A 63 4.07 -17.84 0.19
CA ASP A 63 4.37 -19.20 0.63
C ASP A 63 5.85 -19.35 1.02
N THR A 64 6.28 -18.56 2.00
CA THR A 64 7.67 -18.42 2.43
C THR A 64 8.28 -19.74 2.92
N ARG A 65 9.50 -20.06 2.44
CA ARG A 65 10.33 -21.19 2.90
C ARG A 65 11.38 -20.75 3.91
N ASP A 66 11.98 -19.58 3.72
CA ASP A 66 13.02 -19.03 4.58
C ASP A 66 12.94 -17.50 4.62
N PHE A 67 12.76 -16.94 5.80
CA PHE A 67 12.68 -15.51 6.01
C PHE A 67 14.04 -14.78 6.02
N LYS A 68 15.15 -15.50 5.99
CA LYS A 68 16.51 -14.93 6.04
C LYS A 68 17.25 -15.00 4.71
N GLN A 69 16.63 -15.57 3.66
CA GLN A 69 17.18 -15.67 2.32
C GLN A 69 16.27 -14.93 1.33
N ILE A 70 16.87 -14.10 0.49
CA ILE A 70 16.18 -13.57 -0.68
C ILE A 70 15.82 -14.74 -1.61
N ASP A 71 14.64 -14.70 -2.21
CA ASP A 71 14.20 -15.72 -3.17
C ASP A 71 15.26 -15.88 -4.29
N CYS A 72 15.73 -17.11 -4.49
CA CYS A 72 16.81 -17.37 -5.44
C CYS A 72 16.46 -16.90 -6.85
N ARG A 73 15.19 -16.89 -7.22
CA ARG A 73 14.73 -16.35 -8.51
C ARG A 73 14.96 -14.85 -8.63
N LEU A 74 15.11 -14.13 -7.51
CA LEU A 74 15.39 -12.69 -7.45
C LEU A 74 16.88 -12.39 -7.27
N GLY A 75 17.64 -13.29 -6.63
CA GLY A 75 19.07 -13.14 -6.40
C GLY A 75 19.51 -13.53 -5.00
N THR A 76 20.54 -12.87 -4.51
CA THR A 76 21.12 -13.10 -3.19
C THR A 76 20.81 -11.97 -2.21
N ASN A 77 21.11 -12.19 -0.92
CA ASN A 77 21.04 -11.15 0.10
C ASN A 77 21.95 -9.96 -0.24
N GLU A 78 23.12 -10.20 -0.82
CA GLU A 78 24.06 -9.17 -1.24
C GLU A 78 23.49 -8.33 -2.40
N ASP A 79 22.86 -8.98 -3.38
CA ASP A 79 22.19 -8.27 -4.48
C ASP A 79 21.11 -7.30 -3.95
N PHE A 80 20.29 -7.76 -3.01
CA PHE A 80 19.26 -6.93 -2.42
C PHE A 80 19.83 -5.82 -1.52
N ALA A 81 20.88 -6.10 -0.76
CA ALA A 81 21.57 -5.08 0.05
C ALA A 81 22.13 -3.95 -0.83
N ASP A 82 22.63 -4.26 -2.03
CA ASP A 82 23.09 -3.24 -3.00
C ASP A 82 21.92 -2.41 -3.53
N VAL A 83 20.77 -3.04 -3.80
CA VAL A 83 19.53 -2.33 -4.18
C VAL A 83 19.10 -1.38 -3.07
N CYS A 84 19.09 -1.82 -1.82
CA CYS A 84 18.71 -0.98 -0.68
C CYS A 84 19.62 0.26 -0.55
N LYS A 85 20.93 0.10 -0.68
CA LYS A 85 21.89 1.21 -0.66
C LYS A 85 21.64 2.21 -1.81
N SER A 86 21.28 1.69 -3.00
CA SER A 86 20.96 2.55 -4.15
C SER A 86 19.69 3.35 -3.91
N LEU A 87 18.62 2.72 -3.42
CA LEU A 87 17.36 3.38 -3.10
C LEU A 87 17.56 4.49 -2.05
N HIS A 88 18.24 4.18 -0.94
CA HIS A 88 18.55 5.16 0.11
C HIS A 88 19.37 6.35 -0.42
N LYS A 89 20.34 6.10 -1.32
CA LYS A 89 21.12 7.16 -1.98
C LYS A 89 20.23 8.13 -2.77
N HIS A 90 19.10 7.65 -3.30
CA HIS A 90 18.13 8.48 -4.02
C HIS A 90 17.00 9.00 -3.12
N GLY A 91 17.12 8.86 -1.79
CA GLY A 91 16.16 9.35 -0.81
C GLY A 91 14.93 8.47 -0.64
N VAL A 92 14.92 7.26 -1.21
CA VAL A 92 13.78 6.34 -1.18
C VAL A 92 13.95 5.34 -0.04
N LYS A 93 13.03 5.33 0.90
CA LYS A 93 12.97 4.40 2.03
C LYS A 93 12.41 3.05 1.61
N ILE A 94 12.65 2.01 2.42
CA ILE A 94 12.33 0.62 2.06
C ILE A 94 11.37 0.03 3.09
N VAL A 95 10.22 -0.41 2.61
CA VAL A 95 9.22 -1.15 3.39
C VAL A 95 9.05 -2.53 2.76
N LEU A 96 9.22 -3.58 3.56
CA LEU A 96 9.04 -4.96 3.12
C LEU A 96 7.70 -5.54 3.53
N ASP A 97 7.26 -6.55 2.81
CA ASP A 97 6.09 -7.35 3.19
C ASP A 97 6.47 -8.39 4.24
N GLY A 98 5.83 -8.34 5.40
CA GLY A 98 5.97 -9.27 6.50
C GLY A 98 4.84 -10.31 6.49
N VAL A 99 5.09 -11.47 5.91
CA VAL A 99 4.12 -12.58 5.84
C VAL A 99 4.25 -13.44 7.10
N PHE A 100 3.61 -13.01 8.20
CA PHE A 100 3.79 -13.63 9.52
C PHE A 100 2.61 -14.51 9.96
N ASN A 101 1.50 -14.49 9.22
CA ASN A 101 0.35 -15.33 9.55
C ASN A 101 0.56 -16.80 9.16
N HIS A 102 1.27 -17.05 8.07
CA HIS A 102 1.45 -18.37 7.49
C HIS A 102 2.80 -18.48 6.76
N VAL A 103 3.15 -19.71 6.39
CA VAL A 103 4.36 -20.05 5.62
C VAL A 103 4.01 -21.09 4.54
N GLY A 104 4.88 -21.24 3.56
CA GLY A 104 4.76 -22.31 2.57
C GLY A 104 5.01 -23.69 3.17
N ARG A 105 4.58 -24.74 2.48
CA ARG A 105 4.84 -26.13 2.88
C ARG A 105 6.33 -26.50 2.81
N GLY A 106 7.12 -25.71 2.06
CA GLY A 106 8.57 -25.81 1.99
C GLY A 106 9.32 -25.22 3.18
N PHE A 107 8.62 -24.55 4.13
CA PHE A 107 9.24 -23.96 5.31
C PHE A 107 9.95 -25.01 6.16
N TRP A 108 11.20 -24.73 6.52
CA TRP A 108 12.11 -25.72 7.12
C TRP A 108 11.55 -26.37 8.40
N ALA A 109 10.88 -25.62 9.28
CA ALA A 109 10.28 -26.16 10.49
C ALA A 109 9.05 -27.05 10.19
N PHE A 110 8.28 -26.73 9.15
CA PHE A 110 7.15 -27.56 8.73
C PHE A 110 7.61 -28.84 8.05
N LYS A 111 8.71 -28.79 7.27
CA LYS A 111 9.34 -30.01 6.71
C LYS A 111 9.82 -30.97 7.80
N ASP A 112 10.41 -30.46 8.86
CA ASP A 112 10.78 -31.30 10.01
C ASP A 112 9.55 -31.98 10.64
N VAL A 113 8.42 -31.26 10.74
CA VAL A 113 7.15 -31.86 11.21
C VAL A 113 6.63 -32.92 10.24
N GLN A 114 6.70 -32.69 8.93
CA GLN A 114 6.29 -33.69 7.94
C GLN A 114 7.10 -34.99 8.06
N GLU A 115 8.40 -34.90 8.36
CA GLU A 115 9.29 -36.05 8.51
C GLU A 115 9.14 -36.74 9.86
N LYS A 116 9.17 -35.98 10.97
CA LYS A 116 9.28 -36.52 12.34
C LYS A 116 7.96 -36.62 13.09
N LYS A 117 6.89 -36.00 12.59
CA LYS A 117 5.55 -36.02 13.21
C LYS A 117 5.60 -35.56 14.68
N TYR A 118 5.20 -36.45 15.60
CA TYR A 118 5.20 -36.19 17.05
C TYR A 118 6.60 -35.87 17.62
N ASP A 119 7.64 -36.39 17.02
CA ASP A 119 9.01 -36.23 17.50
C ASP A 119 9.65 -34.90 17.05
N SER A 120 8.97 -34.13 16.18
CA SER A 120 9.44 -32.83 15.78
C SER A 120 9.41 -31.83 16.94
N PRO A 121 10.51 -31.09 17.21
CA PRO A 121 10.53 -29.99 18.17
C PRO A 121 9.70 -28.79 17.70
N TYR A 122 9.30 -28.73 16.45
CA TYR A 122 8.55 -27.62 15.82
C TYR A 122 7.06 -27.89 15.68
N LYS A 123 6.54 -29.04 16.14
CA LYS A 123 5.11 -29.37 16.00
C LYS A 123 4.19 -28.31 16.60
N ASP A 124 4.58 -27.67 17.70
CA ASP A 124 3.80 -26.63 18.38
C ASP A 124 3.96 -25.23 17.74
N TRP A 125 4.78 -25.10 16.68
CA TRP A 125 4.87 -23.90 15.84
C TRP A 125 3.64 -23.74 14.95
N PHE A 126 2.90 -24.81 14.79
CA PHE A 126 1.68 -24.90 13.98
C PHE A 126 0.54 -25.45 14.82
N ARG A 127 -0.69 -25.35 14.34
CA ARG A 127 -1.83 -26.02 14.95
C ARG A 127 -2.09 -27.31 14.22
N ILE A 128 -1.65 -28.43 14.80
CA ILE A 128 -1.66 -29.75 14.18
C ILE A 128 -2.59 -30.68 14.95
N ASN A 129 -3.34 -31.52 14.21
CA ASN A 129 -4.07 -32.67 14.72
C ASN A 129 -3.52 -33.94 14.03
N PHE A 130 -2.78 -34.76 14.80
CA PHE A 130 -2.15 -35.96 14.29
C PHE A 130 -3.14 -37.14 14.09
N ASP A 131 -4.37 -37.03 14.58
CA ASP A 131 -5.44 -38.03 14.32
C ASP A 131 -6.23 -37.69 13.04
N GLY A 132 -5.92 -36.56 12.37
CA GLY A 132 -6.53 -36.10 11.13
C GLY A 132 -5.70 -36.38 9.90
N ASN A 133 -6.15 -35.81 8.77
CA ASN A 133 -5.42 -35.79 7.50
C ASN A 133 -5.72 -34.50 6.75
N ASN A 134 -5.00 -34.20 5.69
CA ASN A 134 -5.16 -33.03 4.83
C ASN A 134 -5.16 -33.43 3.35
N SER A 135 -5.35 -32.45 2.45
CA SER A 135 -5.41 -32.70 1.00
C SER A 135 -4.11 -33.21 0.38
N TYR A 136 -2.98 -33.07 1.08
CA TYR A 136 -1.68 -33.59 0.65
C TYR A 136 -1.34 -34.98 1.17
N ASN A 137 -2.24 -35.62 1.95
CA ASN A 137 -2.04 -36.93 2.55
C ASN A 137 -0.82 -37.03 3.49
N ASP A 138 -0.52 -35.99 4.26
CA ASP A 138 0.59 -36.00 5.21
C ASP A 138 0.39 -36.95 6.40
N GLY A 139 -0.82 -37.50 6.60
CA GLY A 139 -1.16 -38.33 7.76
C GLY A 139 -1.38 -37.53 9.05
N PHE A 140 -1.62 -36.24 8.95
CA PHE A 140 -2.09 -35.35 10.00
C PHE A 140 -2.85 -34.17 9.39
N TRP A 141 -3.70 -33.52 10.17
CA TRP A 141 -4.36 -32.26 9.81
C TRP A 141 -3.59 -31.08 10.41
N TYR A 142 -3.61 -29.93 9.73
CA TYR A 142 -3.09 -28.66 10.25
C TYR A 142 -3.96 -27.50 9.79
N GLU A 143 -3.91 -26.39 10.54
CA GLU A 143 -4.62 -25.16 10.17
C GLU A 143 -3.87 -24.48 9.02
N GLY A 144 -4.55 -24.29 7.86
CA GLY A 144 -4.12 -23.43 6.77
C GLY A 144 -4.81 -22.07 6.83
N TRP A 145 -4.25 -21.05 6.18
CA TRP A 145 -4.90 -19.76 6.05
C TRP A 145 -6.20 -19.91 5.24
N GLU A 146 -7.33 -19.55 5.86
CA GLU A 146 -8.67 -19.62 5.25
C GLU A 146 -9.00 -20.97 4.55
N GLY A 147 -8.41 -22.08 5.00
CA GLY A 147 -8.60 -23.42 4.42
C GLY A 147 -7.60 -23.78 3.31
N HIS A 148 -6.71 -22.88 2.96
CA HIS A 148 -5.61 -23.11 2.01
C HIS A 148 -4.48 -23.90 2.68
N PHE A 149 -4.39 -25.20 2.41
CA PHE A 149 -3.36 -26.07 3.00
C PHE A 149 -1.94 -25.78 2.46
N GLU A 150 -1.78 -25.14 1.31
CA GLU A 150 -0.50 -24.66 0.81
C GLU A 150 0.11 -23.55 1.68
N LEU A 151 -0.72 -22.84 2.46
CA LEU A 151 -0.36 -21.74 3.35
C LEU A 151 -0.54 -22.17 4.80
N VAL A 152 0.50 -22.76 5.37
CA VAL A 152 0.49 -23.37 6.70
C VAL A 152 0.49 -22.29 7.78
N LYS A 153 -0.56 -22.19 8.58
CA LYS A 153 -0.71 -21.13 9.58
C LYS A 153 0.26 -21.32 10.74
N LEU A 154 0.97 -20.24 11.09
CA LEU A 154 1.88 -20.17 12.23
C LEU A 154 1.09 -19.99 13.54
N ASN A 155 1.54 -20.63 14.60
CA ASN A 155 1.02 -20.46 15.94
C ASN A 155 1.69 -19.27 16.64
N LEU A 156 1.20 -18.06 16.41
CA LEU A 156 1.75 -16.83 17.00
C LEU A 156 1.58 -16.72 18.52
N HIS A 157 0.83 -17.64 19.17
CA HIS A 157 0.81 -17.77 20.64
C HIS A 157 2.02 -18.51 21.17
N ASN A 158 2.77 -19.21 20.33
CA ASN A 158 4.00 -19.89 20.73
C ASN A 158 5.15 -18.87 20.80
N PRO A 159 5.79 -18.66 22.00
CA PRO A 159 6.88 -17.69 22.12
C PRO A 159 8.05 -17.97 21.19
N ALA A 160 8.39 -19.24 20.92
CA ALA A 160 9.51 -19.58 20.03
C ALA A 160 9.24 -19.15 18.57
N VAL A 161 7.98 -19.19 18.12
CA VAL A 161 7.60 -18.67 16.80
C VAL A 161 7.76 -17.16 16.75
N THR A 162 7.21 -16.45 17.75
CA THR A 162 7.30 -14.99 17.78
C THR A 162 8.74 -14.50 17.93
N ASP A 163 9.56 -15.16 18.75
CA ASP A 163 10.99 -14.84 18.90
C ASP A 163 11.73 -15.04 17.57
N TYR A 164 11.52 -16.15 16.89
CA TYR A 164 12.10 -16.41 15.56
C TYR A 164 11.72 -15.33 14.53
N LEU A 165 10.44 -14.94 14.48
CA LEU A 165 10.00 -13.90 13.54
C LEU A 165 10.61 -12.53 13.87
N LEU A 166 10.74 -12.17 15.15
CA LEU A 166 11.41 -10.94 15.57
C LEU A 166 12.91 -10.95 15.23
N GLU A 167 13.58 -12.10 15.39
CA GLU A 167 14.97 -12.27 14.92
C GLU A 167 15.10 -12.10 13.40
N CYS A 168 14.12 -12.57 12.62
CA CYS A 168 14.11 -12.33 11.17
C CYS A 168 13.98 -10.84 10.86
N VAL A 169 13.09 -10.12 11.54
CA VAL A 169 12.97 -8.66 11.38
C VAL A 169 14.27 -7.93 11.74
N LYS A 170 14.91 -8.33 12.85
CA LYS A 170 16.22 -7.78 13.20
C LYS A 170 17.25 -8.03 12.12
N PHE A 171 17.29 -9.24 11.58
CA PHE A 171 18.18 -9.59 10.47
C PHE A 171 17.94 -8.68 9.24
N TRP A 172 16.67 -8.38 8.91
CA TRP A 172 16.35 -7.49 7.79
C TRP A 172 16.79 -6.05 8.05
N VAL A 173 16.61 -5.55 9.28
CA VAL A 173 17.09 -4.22 9.65
C VAL A 173 18.63 -4.15 9.60
N ASP A 174 19.32 -5.13 10.19
CA ASP A 174 20.79 -5.15 10.26
C ASP A 174 21.45 -5.33 8.87
N THR A 175 20.81 -6.11 7.98
CA THR A 175 21.41 -6.49 6.69
C THR A 175 21.01 -5.54 5.55
N PHE A 176 19.75 -5.09 5.55
CA PHE A 176 19.18 -4.33 4.45
C PHE A 176 18.82 -2.88 4.83
N ASP A 177 18.93 -2.53 6.11
CA ASP A 177 18.57 -1.20 6.66
C ASP A 177 17.14 -0.78 6.31
N ILE A 178 16.18 -1.71 6.36
CA ILE A 178 14.79 -1.42 6.02
C ILE A 178 14.16 -0.39 6.97
N ASP A 179 13.15 0.35 6.48
CA ASP A 179 12.51 1.46 7.18
C ASP A 179 11.11 1.13 7.69
N GLY A 180 10.58 -0.04 7.33
CA GLY A 180 9.26 -0.45 7.76
C GLY A 180 8.82 -1.80 7.25
N LEU A 181 7.62 -2.21 7.69
CA LEU A 181 6.93 -3.41 7.23
C LEU A 181 5.48 -3.11 6.84
N ARG A 182 5.02 -3.74 5.78
CA ARG A 182 3.60 -4.01 5.53
C ARG A 182 3.32 -5.41 6.07
N LEU A 183 2.33 -5.56 6.93
CA LEU A 183 1.95 -6.85 7.49
C LEU A 183 0.82 -7.45 6.65
N ASP A 184 1.11 -8.57 6.02
CA ASP A 184 0.16 -9.37 5.27
C ASP A 184 -0.97 -9.87 6.18
N VAL A 185 -2.21 -9.85 5.68
CA VAL A 185 -3.44 -10.25 6.40
C VAL A 185 -3.46 -9.82 7.87
N ALA A 186 -3.15 -8.55 8.15
CA ALA A 186 -3.00 -8.04 9.51
C ALA A 186 -4.25 -8.23 10.38
N TYR A 187 -5.43 -8.34 9.79
CA TYR A 187 -6.68 -8.66 10.49
C TYR A 187 -6.70 -10.08 11.10
N SER A 188 -5.83 -10.97 10.64
CA SER A 188 -5.67 -12.35 11.13
C SER A 188 -4.53 -12.51 12.14
N LEU A 189 -3.67 -11.50 12.32
CA LEU A 189 -2.52 -11.58 13.20
C LEU A 189 -2.94 -11.46 14.69
N ASP A 190 -2.20 -12.14 15.53
CA ASP A 190 -2.35 -12.04 16.98
C ASP A 190 -1.99 -10.63 17.49
N HIS A 191 -2.86 -10.02 18.30
CA HIS A 191 -2.63 -8.66 18.81
C HIS A 191 -1.43 -8.57 19.76
N HIS A 192 -1.13 -9.64 20.52
CA HIS A 192 0.04 -9.66 21.39
C HIS A 192 1.32 -9.69 20.56
N PHE A 193 1.34 -10.47 19.47
CA PHE A 193 2.44 -10.45 18.52
C PHE A 193 2.64 -9.05 17.91
N MET A 194 1.58 -8.39 17.45
CA MET A 194 1.69 -7.04 16.88
C MET A 194 2.25 -6.01 17.88
N LYS A 195 1.82 -6.08 19.15
CA LYS A 195 2.36 -5.22 20.22
C LYS A 195 3.84 -5.49 20.49
N ARG A 196 4.24 -6.76 20.53
CA ARG A 196 5.65 -7.15 20.68
C ARG A 196 6.49 -6.66 19.51
N LEU A 197 5.99 -6.87 18.29
CA LEU A 197 6.66 -6.40 17.07
C LEU A 197 6.82 -4.87 17.10
N ARG A 198 5.75 -4.12 17.45
CA ARG A 198 5.80 -2.66 17.57
C ARG A 198 6.89 -2.19 18.50
N SER A 199 6.94 -2.71 19.72
CA SER A 199 7.96 -2.34 20.72
C SER A 199 9.36 -2.70 20.22
N TYR A 200 9.51 -3.90 19.66
CA TYR A 200 10.80 -4.40 19.20
C TYR A 200 11.40 -3.57 18.05
N VAL A 201 10.59 -3.25 17.02
CA VAL A 201 11.11 -2.47 15.89
C VAL A 201 11.42 -1.02 16.28
N GLN A 202 10.71 -0.44 17.26
CA GLN A 202 11.01 0.90 17.77
C GLN A 202 12.34 0.95 18.54
N GLU A 203 12.74 -0.15 19.18
CA GLU A 203 14.07 -0.28 19.80
C GLU A 203 15.19 -0.38 18.74
N LEU A 204 14.91 -1.07 17.61
CA LEU A 204 15.87 -1.19 16.51
C LEU A 204 16.02 0.12 15.71
N LYS A 205 14.90 0.77 15.38
CA LYS A 205 14.86 1.98 14.55
C LYS A 205 13.63 2.81 14.95
N SER A 206 13.83 3.94 15.65
CA SER A 206 12.77 4.72 16.32
C SER A 206 11.68 5.24 15.38
N ASP A 207 11.98 5.41 14.09
CA ASP A 207 11.05 5.88 13.06
C ASP A 207 10.54 4.75 12.13
N PHE A 208 10.73 3.48 12.53
CA PHE A 208 10.27 2.31 11.79
C PHE A 208 8.75 2.29 11.65
N VAL A 209 8.23 2.15 10.43
CA VAL A 209 6.79 2.16 10.17
C VAL A 209 6.21 0.75 10.11
N LEU A 210 5.02 0.56 10.68
CA LEU A 210 4.21 -0.66 10.53
C LEU A 210 2.88 -0.31 9.87
N ILE A 211 2.58 -0.95 8.75
CA ILE A 211 1.35 -0.79 7.97
C ILE A 211 0.69 -2.15 7.85
N GLY A 212 -0.58 -2.28 8.19
CA GLY A 212 -1.30 -3.55 8.06
C GLY A 212 -2.10 -3.63 6.77
N GLU A 213 -2.15 -4.81 6.17
CA GLU A 213 -3.20 -5.08 5.19
C GLU A 213 -4.49 -5.42 5.92
N VAL A 214 -5.54 -4.64 5.67
CA VAL A 214 -6.88 -4.87 6.22
C VAL A 214 -7.91 -4.64 5.13
N LEU A 215 -8.69 -5.67 4.86
CA LEU A 215 -9.71 -5.62 3.80
C LEU A 215 -11.02 -4.99 4.30
N PHE A 216 -11.37 -5.23 5.57
CA PHE A 216 -12.64 -4.82 6.18
C PHE A 216 -12.54 -4.77 7.71
N GLY A 217 -13.57 -4.23 8.36
CA GLY A 217 -13.67 -4.17 9.83
C GLY A 217 -13.36 -2.80 10.40
N ASP A 218 -13.20 -2.75 11.73
CA ASP A 218 -12.84 -1.52 12.44
C ASP A 218 -11.31 -1.40 12.56
N TYR A 219 -10.74 -0.50 11.80
CA TYR A 219 -9.29 -0.27 11.77
C TYR A 219 -8.74 0.24 13.12
N ASN A 220 -9.59 0.83 14.00
CA ASN A 220 -9.15 1.27 15.32
C ASN A 220 -8.64 0.13 16.21
N LEU A 221 -9.09 -1.10 15.95
CA LEU A 221 -8.67 -2.27 16.72
C LEU A 221 -7.15 -2.51 16.64
N ILE A 222 -6.55 -2.20 15.48
CA ILE A 222 -5.14 -2.48 15.21
C ILE A 222 -4.31 -1.23 14.85
N VAL A 223 -4.93 -0.15 14.34
CA VAL A 223 -4.25 1.11 14.06
C VAL A 223 -4.32 1.99 15.30
N ASN A 224 -3.31 1.92 16.15
CA ASN A 224 -3.23 2.64 17.43
C ASN A 224 -1.77 2.76 17.89
N ASP A 225 -1.55 3.39 19.03
CA ASP A 225 -0.19 3.67 19.54
C ASP A 225 0.59 2.40 19.95
N GLU A 226 -0.08 1.28 20.20
CA GLU A 226 0.54 0.04 20.65
C GLU A 226 0.85 -0.96 19.52
N MET A 227 0.18 -0.84 18.36
CA MET A 227 0.29 -1.81 17.26
C MET A 227 0.72 -1.14 15.96
N LEU A 228 -0.19 -0.85 15.04
CA LEU A 228 0.16 -0.38 13.71
C LEU A 228 0.02 1.14 13.59
N HIS A 229 0.86 1.75 12.75
CA HIS A 229 0.80 3.17 12.42
C HIS A 229 -0.30 3.46 11.40
N SER A 230 -0.57 2.51 10.51
CA SER A 230 -1.51 2.64 9.40
C SER A 230 -2.02 1.27 8.97
N CYS A 231 -3.07 1.27 8.15
CA CYS A 231 -3.48 0.09 7.37
C CYS A 231 -4.04 0.51 6.02
N THR A 232 -4.21 -0.46 5.12
CA THR A 232 -4.80 -0.28 3.78
C THR A 232 -6.26 0.15 3.88
N ASN A 233 -6.66 1.15 3.08
CA ASN A 233 -8.01 1.71 3.06
C ASN A 233 -8.79 1.22 1.83
N TYR A 234 -9.24 -0.03 1.88
CA TYR A 234 -10.02 -0.64 0.80
C TYR A 234 -11.39 0.03 0.58
N GLU A 235 -11.95 0.66 1.61
CA GLU A 235 -13.20 1.41 1.44
C GLU A 235 -13.00 2.63 0.53
N CYS A 236 -11.94 3.41 0.73
CA CYS A 236 -11.64 4.53 -0.15
C CYS A 236 -11.22 4.06 -1.55
N TYR A 237 -10.44 2.97 -1.67
CA TYR A 237 -10.14 2.36 -2.97
C TYR A 237 -11.44 2.07 -3.75
N LYS A 238 -12.37 1.35 -3.13
CA LYS A 238 -13.66 1.02 -3.75
C LYS A 238 -14.47 2.30 -4.05
N GLY A 239 -14.51 3.24 -3.12
CA GLY A 239 -15.21 4.51 -3.28
C GLY A 239 -14.70 5.34 -4.45
N ILE A 240 -13.38 5.36 -4.71
CA ILE A 240 -12.78 6.10 -5.82
C ILE A 240 -13.29 5.56 -7.16
N TYR A 241 -12.99 4.30 -7.50
CA TYR A 241 -13.35 3.79 -8.83
C TYR A 241 -14.86 3.70 -9.03
N SER A 242 -15.61 3.34 -7.99
CA SER A 242 -17.07 3.23 -8.03
C SER A 242 -17.72 4.59 -8.29
N SER A 243 -17.27 5.64 -7.63
CA SER A 243 -17.79 7.00 -7.81
C SER A 243 -17.59 7.50 -9.24
N PHE A 244 -16.43 7.28 -9.83
CA PHE A 244 -16.17 7.69 -11.21
C PHE A 244 -16.95 6.85 -12.23
N ASN A 245 -17.09 5.54 -12.02
CA ASN A 245 -17.83 4.67 -12.94
C ASN A 245 -19.34 4.90 -12.88
N SER A 246 -19.89 5.13 -11.69
CA SER A 246 -21.32 5.41 -11.51
C SER A 246 -21.68 6.88 -11.71
N MET A 247 -20.68 7.75 -11.93
CA MET A 247 -20.85 9.21 -11.96
C MET A 247 -21.58 9.72 -10.72
N ASN A 248 -21.13 9.25 -9.54
CA ASN A 248 -21.75 9.57 -8.25
C ASN A 248 -20.67 9.85 -7.18
N LEU A 249 -20.12 11.07 -7.19
CA LEU A 249 -19.08 11.48 -6.26
C LEU A 249 -19.56 11.61 -4.80
N PHE A 250 -20.87 11.50 -4.54
CA PHE A 250 -21.38 11.40 -3.17
C PHE A 250 -20.84 10.17 -2.43
N GLU A 251 -20.57 9.06 -3.14
CA GLU A 251 -20.05 7.83 -2.52
C GLU A 251 -18.70 8.07 -1.85
N ILE A 252 -17.71 8.54 -2.60
CA ILE A 252 -16.38 8.81 -2.03
C ILE A 252 -16.39 9.98 -1.05
N ALA A 253 -17.17 11.03 -1.32
CA ALA A 253 -17.32 12.17 -0.40
C ALA A 253 -17.89 11.74 0.94
N HIS A 254 -18.86 10.80 0.95
CA HIS A 254 -19.41 10.23 2.18
C HIS A 254 -18.38 9.40 2.93
N SER A 255 -17.65 8.51 2.25
CA SER A 255 -16.60 7.69 2.88
C SER A 255 -15.51 8.56 3.52
N LEU A 256 -15.03 9.59 2.82
CA LEU A 256 -14.04 10.52 3.34
C LEU A 256 -14.55 11.31 4.55
N HIS A 257 -15.78 11.82 4.50
CA HIS A 257 -16.35 12.52 5.62
C HIS A 257 -16.56 11.62 6.82
N ARG A 258 -17.14 10.43 6.63
CA ARG A 258 -17.34 9.44 7.69
C ARG A 258 -16.04 9.02 8.36
N GLN A 259 -14.97 8.91 7.60
CA GLN A 259 -13.67 8.48 8.13
C GLN A 259 -12.90 9.65 8.77
N PHE A 260 -12.79 10.77 8.10
CA PHE A 260 -11.82 11.82 8.41
C PHE A 260 -12.44 13.19 8.74
N GLY A 261 -13.76 13.33 8.69
CA GLY A 261 -14.45 14.58 9.02
C GLY A 261 -14.20 15.05 10.47
N ALA A 262 -14.57 16.30 10.76
CA ALA A 262 -14.35 16.90 12.08
C ALA A 262 -15.39 16.47 13.13
N ASP A 263 -16.51 15.88 12.73
CA ASP A 263 -17.60 15.50 13.62
C ASP A 263 -17.18 14.36 14.57
N GLN A 264 -17.78 14.32 15.76
CA GLN A 264 -17.45 13.35 16.80
C GLN A 264 -17.73 11.89 16.38
N TRP A 265 -18.66 11.68 15.44
CA TRP A 265 -19.00 10.35 14.91
C TRP A 265 -18.06 9.87 13.82
N CYS A 266 -17.12 10.69 13.34
CA CYS A 266 -16.14 10.29 12.34
C CYS A 266 -15.14 9.29 12.92
N ILE A 267 -14.98 8.15 12.24
CA ILE A 267 -14.41 6.93 12.83
C ILE A 267 -12.89 6.88 12.85
N TYR A 268 -12.20 7.55 11.91
CA TYR A 268 -10.73 7.50 11.78
C TYR A 268 -10.07 8.89 11.80
N ARG A 269 -10.71 9.82 12.50
CA ARG A 269 -10.19 11.17 12.65
C ARG A 269 -8.79 11.18 13.23
N GLY A 270 -7.85 11.88 12.56
CA GLY A 270 -6.44 11.97 12.95
C GLY A 270 -5.59 10.74 12.58
N LYS A 271 -6.17 9.74 11.92
CA LYS A 271 -5.40 8.59 11.41
C LYS A 271 -4.97 8.82 9.96
N HIS A 272 -3.78 8.30 9.64
CA HIS A 272 -3.23 8.30 8.29
C HIS A 272 -3.32 6.89 7.73
N LEU A 273 -4.38 6.56 7.00
CA LEU A 273 -4.57 5.25 6.39
C LEU A 273 -3.89 5.22 5.01
N MET A 274 -3.32 4.08 4.63
CA MET A 274 -2.72 3.91 3.31
C MET A 274 -3.82 3.82 2.26
N THR A 275 -3.82 4.78 1.33
CA THR A 275 -4.80 4.91 0.26
C THR A 275 -4.17 4.58 -1.08
N PHE A 276 -4.94 3.98 -1.98
CA PHE A 276 -4.48 3.54 -3.30
C PHE A 276 -5.64 3.51 -4.29
N VAL A 277 -5.33 3.45 -5.58
CA VAL A 277 -6.29 3.29 -6.66
C VAL A 277 -6.22 1.91 -7.32
N ASP A 278 -5.12 1.22 -7.13
CA ASP A 278 -4.89 -0.19 -7.46
C ASP A 278 -3.70 -0.76 -6.70
N ASN A 279 -3.53 -2.08 -6.73
CA ASN A 279 -2.40 -2.81 -6.17
C ASN A 279 -2.25 -4.17 -6.88
N HIS A 280 -1.41 -5.06 -6.31
CA HIS A 280 -1.10 -6.37 -6.88
C HIS A 280 -2.24 -7.41 -6.80
N ASP A 281 -3.35 -7.11 -6.13
CA ASP A 281 -4.48 -8.03 -5.88
C ASP A 281 -5.80 -7.56 -6.49
N VAL A 282 -5.84 -6.36 -7.06
CA VAL A 282 -7.06 -5.79 -7.64
C VAL A 282 -6.84 -5.33 -9.08
N THR A 283 -7.90 -5.32 -9.86
CA THR A 283 -7.88 -4.79 -11.23
C THR A 283 -7.30 -3.39 -11.27
N ARG A 284 -6.36 -3.14 -12.19
CA ARG A 284 -5.69 -1.85 -12.34
C ARG A 284 -6.67 -0.73 -12.67
N LEU A 285 -6.36 0.47 -12.19
CA LEU A 285 -7.21 1.65 -12.38
C LEU A 285 -7.54 1.88 -13.86
N ALA A 286 -6.54 1.76 -14.72
CA ALA A 286 -6.70 1.93 -16.16
C ALA A 286 -7.61 0.87 -16.82
N SER A 287 -7.82 -0.29 -16.20
CA SER A 287 -8.76 -1.31 -16.64
C SER A 287 -10.14 -1.13 -16.03
N ILE A 288 -10.24 -0.82 -14.72
CA ILE A 288 -11.52 -0.75 -14.02
C ILE A 288 -12.33 0.50 -14.35
N LEU A 289 -11.69 1.64 -14.68
CA LEU A 289 -12.40 2.85 -15.08
C LEU A 289 -12.95 2.74 -16.50
N THR A 290 -14.25 2.94 -16.64
CA THR A 290 -14.94 2.91 -17.94
C THR A 290 -14.58 4.10 -18.81
N ASN A 291 -14.45 5.30 -18.21
CA ASN A 291 -13.97 6.51 -18.88
C ASN A 291 -12.52 6.81 -18.53
N LYS A 292 -11.61 6.64 -19.49
CA LYS A 292 -10.16 6.84 -19.25
C LYS A 292 -9.78 8.29 -18.94
N LYS A 293 -10.63 9.28 -19.25
CA LYS A 293 -10.43 10.69 -18.86
C LYS A 293 -10.52 10.88 -17.34
N HIS A 294 -11.09 9.92 -16.62
CA HIS A 294 -11.16 9.94 -15.16
C HIS A 294 -9.85 9.47 -14.48
N ILE A 295 -8.90 8.86 -15.20
CA ILE A 295 -7.64 8.40 -14.62
C ILE A 295 -6.87 9.55 -13.94
N PRO A 296 -6.60 10.69 -14.60
CA PRO A 296 -5.94 11.81 -13.92
C PRO A 296 -6.74 12.37 -12.73
N LEU A 297 -8.08 12.35 -12.82
CA LEU A 297 -8.94 12.84 -11.75
C LEU A 297 -8.86 11.93 -10.51
N ALA A 298 -8.78 10.61 -10.71
CA ALA A 298 -8.60 9.65 -9.62
C ALA A 298 -7.26 9.86 -8.89
N TYR A 299 -6.18 10.15 -9.61
CA TYR A 299 -4.90 10.51 -8.99
C TYR A 299 -4.95 11.88 -8.30
N GLY A 300 -5.64 12.87 -8.90
CA GLY A 300 -5.89 14.15 -8.24
C GLY A 300 -6.70 13.99 -6.95
N LEU A 301 -7.65 13.06 -6.90
CA LEU A 301 -8.35 12.74 -5.65
C LEU A 301 -7.42 12.02 -4.67
N LEU A 302 -6.71 10.96 -5.10
CA LEU A 302 -5.83 10.16 -4.26
C LEU A 302 -4.77 11.01 -3.54
N LEU A 303 -4.09 11.89 -4.27
CA LEU A 303 -3.00 12.70 -3.73
C LEU A 303 -3.49 13.93 -2.95
N GLY A 304 -4.76 14.32 -3.10
CA GLY A 304 -5.37 15.43 -2.34
C GLY A 304 -6.12 15.00 -1.09
N MET A 305 -6.65 13.80 -1.03
CA MET A 305 -7.44 13.31 0.11
C MET A 305 -6.57 12.96 1.33
N PRO A 306 -7.18 12.82 2.54
CA PRO A 306 -6.48 12.32 3.73
C PRO A 306 -5.91 10.93 3.53
N GLY A 307 -4.77 10.65 4.17
CA GLY A 307 -4.12 9.34 4.17
C GLY A 307 -2.73 9.35 3.57
N ILE A 308 -2.14 8.18 3.44
CA ILE A 308 -0.81 7.92 2.86
C ILE A 308 -1.02 7.37 1.45
N PRO A 309 -0.80 8.13 0.38
CA PRO A 309 -1.00 7.62 -0.96
C PRO A 309 0.06 6.59 -1.34
N CYS A 310 -0.39 5.50 -1.98
CA CYS A 310 0.44 4.45 -2.52
C CYS A 310 0.14 4.27 -4.01
N LEU A 311 1.17 4.39 -4.84
CA LEU A 311 1.12 4.11 -6.27
C LEU A 311 1.54 2.66 -6.50
N TYR A 312 0.95 2.01 -7.49
CA TYR A 312 1.36 0.68 -7.89
C TYR A 312 2.14 0.73 -9.21
N TYR A 313 3.26 0.02 -9.29
CA TYR A 313 4.19 0.10 -10.43
C TYR A 313 3.49 -0.10 -11.78
N GLY A 314 3.76 0.80 -12.71
CA GLY A 314 3.15 0.83 -14.04
C GLY A 314 1.85 1.63 -14.12
N SER A 315 1.14 1.83 -13.03
CA SER A 315 -0.13 2.57 -13.03
C SER A 315 0.07 4.06 -13.26
N GLU A 316 1.26 4.60 -12.96
CA GLU A 316 1.60 6.00 -13.21
C GLU A 316 1.79 6.36 -14.70
N TRP A 317 1.85 5.37 -15.58
CA TRP A 317 1.73 5.59 -17.03
C TRP A 317 0.50 4.97 -17.65
N GLY A 318 -0.44 4.47 -16.80
CA GLY A 318 -1.73 3.94 -17.24
C GLY A 318 -1.67 2.50 -17.70
N GLU A 319 -0.77 1.67 -17.14
CA GLU A 319 -0.74 0.23 -17.41
C GLU A 319 -2.08 -0.44 -17.09
N THR A 320 -2.49 -1.37 -17.93
CA THR A 320 -3.74 -2.13 -17.81
C THR A 320 -3.49 -3.50 -17.19
N GLY A 321 -4.50 -4.09 -16.61
CA GLY A 321 -4.50 -5.44 -16.07
C GLY A 321 -5.79 -5.72 -15.32
N GLU A 322 -6.42 -6.84 -15.63
CA GLU A 322 -7.66 -7.27 -14.99
C GLU A 322 -7.38 -8.49 -14.10
N LYS A 323 -7.97 -8.48 -12.90
CA LYS A 323 -7.91 -9.64 -12.00
C LYS A 323 -8.65 -10.80 -12.62
N ALA A 324 -7.96 -11.94 -12.78
CA ALA A 324 -8.58 -13.17 -13.26
C ALA A 324 -8.98 -14.06 -12.06
N PRO A 325 -9.95 -14.99 -12.24
CA PRO A 325 -10.37 -15.89 -11.17
C PRO A 325 -9.27 -16.84 -10.69
N ASP A 326 -8.37 -17.25 -11.59
CA ASP A 326 -7.42 -18.32 -11.33
C ASP A 326 -5.98 -17.83 -11.13
N ASN A 327 -5.68 -16.56 -11.45
CA ASN A 327 -4.34 -16.01 -11.30
C ASN A 327 -4.32 -14.47 -11.35
N ASP A 328 -3.22 -13.89 -10.89
CA ASP A 328 -3.01 -12.44 -10.84
C ASP A 328 -1.92 -11.97 -11.84
N TYR A 329 -1.52 -12.78 -12.82
CA TYR A 329 -0.40 -12.47 -13.70
C TYR A 329 -0.57 -11.17 -14.47
N ALA A 330 -1.79 -10.86 -14.93
CA ALA A 330 -2.10 -9.60 -15.62
C ALA A 330 -1.90 -8.36 -14.73
N LEU A 331 -1.96 -8.53 -13.40
CA LEU A 331 -1.73 -7.46 -12.44
C LEU A 331 -0.24 -7.26 -12.14
N ARG A 332 0.62 -8.24 -12.45
CA ARG A 332 2.01 -8.36 -12.01
C ARG A 332 3.00 -8.44 -13.19
N PRO A 333 2.90 -7.52 -14.20
CA PRO A 333 3.72 -7.59 -15.39
C PRO A 333 5.19 -7.29 -15.10
N CYS A 334 6.07 -7.78 -15.97
CA CYS A 334 7.47 -7.40 -16.03
C CYS A 334 7.65 -6.17 -16.91
N PHE A 335 8.44 -5.20 -16.47
CA PHE A 335 8.87 -4.07 -17.29
C PHE A 335 10.39 -4.02 -17.33
N GLU A 336 10.98 -3.91 -18.50
CA GLU A 336 12.43 -3.76 -18.65
C GLU A 336 12.87 -2.35 -18.23
N GLU A 337 12.08 -1.34 -18.57
CA GLU A 337 12.33 0.07 -18.28
C GLU A 337 11.04 0.80 -17.92
N PRO A 338 11.10 1.95 -17.19
CA PRO A 338 9.96 2.82 -16.97
C PRO A 338 9.46 3.42 -18.31
N LYS A 339 8.13 3.63 -18.42
CA LYS A 339 7.49 4.19 -19.63
C LYS A 339 6.78 5.52 -19.31
N PRO A 340 7.50 6.54 -18.80
CA PRO A 340 6.88 7.79 -18.39
C PRO A 340 6.17 8.48 -19.54
N ASN A 341 5.05 9.12 -19.23
CA ASN A 341 4.22 9.87 -20.17
C ASN A 341 3.58 11.08 -19.47
N GLU A 342 2.64 11.75 -20.13
CA GLU A 342 1.94 12.93 -19.58
C GLU A 342 1.24 12.64 -18.23
N LEU A 343 0.71 11.43 -18.02
CA LEU A 343 0.13 11.02 -16.75
C LEU A 343 1.20 10.93 -15.65
N THR A 344 2.36 10.39 -15.98
CA THR A 344 3.51 10.32 -15.06
C THR A 344 3.96 11.73 -14.63
N ASP A 345 4.06 12.67 -15.57
CA ASP A 345 4.42 14.04 -15.28
C ASP A 345 3.38 14.75 -14.40
N TYR A 346 2.10 14.51 -14.67
CA TYR A 346 1.00 15.02 -13.85
C TYR A 346 1.05 14.45 -12.42
N ILE A 347 1.26 13.14 -12.26
CA ILE A 347 1.39 12.50 -10.93
C ILE A 347 2.59 13.07 -10.17
N ARG A 348 3.73 13.27 -10.83
CA ARG A 348 4.93 13.90 -10.25
C ARG A 348 4.63 15.32 -9.74
N LEU A 349 3.87 16.10 -10.49
CA LEU A 349 3.41 17.43 -10.07
C LEU A 349 2.55 17.34 -8.81
N LEU A 350 1.56 16.43 -8.80
CA LEU A 350 0.69 16.21 -7.64
C LEU A 350 1.48 15.79 -6.39
N ILE A 351 2.47 14.91 -6.53
CA ILE A 351 3.38 14.50 -5.46
C ILE A 351 4.13 15.71 -4.92
N THR A 352 4.72 16.51 -5.82
CA THR A 352 5.48 17.70 -5.45
C THR A 352 4.62 18.72 -4.68
N VAL A 353 3.40 18.94 -5.14
CA VAL A 353 2.45 19.86 -4.47
C VAL A 353 2.07 19.32 -3.10
N ARG A 354 1.75 18.03 -2.99
CA ARG A 354 1.41 17.39 -1.72
C ARG A 354 2.53 17.52 -0.69
N GLN A 355 3.76 17.18 -1.07
CA GLN A 355 4.92 17.20 -0.16
C GLN A 355 5.23 18.61 0.37
N LYS A 356 4.83 19.67 -0.36
CA LYS A 356 5.02 21.07 0.04
C LYS A 356 3.85 21.64 0.86
N SER A 357 2.75 20.88 1.06
CA SER A 357 1.54 21.36 1.72
C SER A 357 1.24 20.56 2.98
N ASP A 358 1.40 21.19 4.14
CA ASP A 358 0.99 20.59 5.42
C ASP A 358 -0.53 20.36 5.47
N ALA A 359 -1.31 21.26 4.89
CA ALA A 359 -2.76 21.09 4.82
C ALA A 359 -3.14 19.81 4.07
N ILE A 360 -2.51 19.48 2.94
CA ILE A 360 -2.81 18.27 2.18
C ILE A 360 -2.32 17.01 2.94
N CYS A 361 -1.15 17.04 3.54
CA CYS A 361 -0.60 15.89 4.28
C CYS A 361 -1.35 15.63 5.60
N ASN A 362 -1.49 16.65 6.45
CA ASN A 362 -1.89 16.52 7.85
C ASN A 362 -3.20 17.25 8.20
N GLY A 363 -3.72 18.09 7.29
CA GLY A 363 -4.87 18.95 7.56
C GLY A 363 -6.17 18.17 7.78
N SER A 364 -7.13 18.84 8.42
CA SER A 364 -8.50 18.34 8.55
C SER A 364 -9.18 18.20 7.19
N TYR A 365 -10.27 17.45 7.15
CA TYR A 365 -11.07 17.23 5.95
C TYR A 365 -12.49 17.77 6.15
N ARG A 366 -13.01 18.50 5.14
CA ARG A 366 -14.38 18.98 5.11
C ARG A 366 -14.90 19.06 3.67
N ASN A 367 -16.09 18.50 3.43
CA ASN A 367 -16.80 18.71 2.17
C ASN A 367 -17.29 20.18 2.04
N VAL A 368 -17.14 20.76 0.85
CA VAL A 368 -17.64 22.13 0.53
C VAL A 368 -18.78 22.06 -0.49
N VAL A 369 -18.54 21.41 -1.64
CA VAL A 369 -19.59 21.17 -2.66
C VAL A 369 -19.56 19.70 -3.03
N ILE A 370 -20.73 19.07 -3.03
CA ILE A 370 -20.90 17.69 -3.51
C ILE A 370 -22.05 17.68 -4.51
N GLN A 371 -21.77 17.17 -5.69
CA GLN A 371 -22.73 16.87 -6.75
C GLN A 371 -22.42 15.48 -7.32
N ASN A 372 -23.26 14.98 -8.19
CA ASN A 372 -23.00 13.68 -8.83
C ASN A 372 -21.65 13.64 -9.55
N HIS A 373 -21.29 14.71 -10.24
CA HIS A 373 -20.10 14.78 -11.08
C HIS A 373 -19.02 15.74 -10.54
N GLN A 374 -19.31 16.49 -9.47
CA GLN A 374 -18.37 17.47 -8.92
C GLN A 374 -18.19 17.27 -7.43
N LEU A 375 -16.94 17.44 -6.98
CA LEU A 375 -16.57 17.41 -5.57
C LEU A 375 -15.59 18.55 -5.28
N VAL A 376 -15.92 19.39 -4.30
CA VAL A 376 -14.98 20.34 -3.73
C VAL A 376 -14.87 20.03 -2.24
N PHE A 377 -13.66 19.84 -1.76
CA PHE A 377 -13.39 19.64 -0.34
C PHE A 377 -12.21 20.47 0.13
N GLU A 378 -12.20 20.78 1.39
CA GLU A 378 -11.18 21.57 2.07
C GLU A 378 -10.22 20.65 2.83
N ARG A 379 -8.92 20.93 2.71
CA ARG A 379 -7.87 20.48 3.60
C ARG A 379 -7.32 21.69 4.35
N ARG A 380 -7.29 21.62 5.68
CA ARG A 380 -6.89 22.77 6.50
C ARG A 380 -5.95 22.35 7.63
N SER A 381 -4.77 22.97 7.67
CA SER A 381 -3.88 22.96 8.83
C SER A 381 -3.97 24.32 9.57
N ASN A 382 -3.10 24.55 10.55
CA ASN A 382 -3.11 25.80 11.31
C ASN A 382 -2.84 27.03 10.44
N ASP A 383 -1.94 26.91 9.47
CA ASP A 383 -1.41 28.03 8.69
C ASP A 383 -1.76 27.95 7.20
N GLU A 384 -2.44 26.89 6.78
CA GLU A 384 -2.72 26.68 5.36
C GLU A 384 -4.13 26.13 5.13
N CYS A 385 -4.77 26.59 4.06
CA CYS A 385 -6.03 26.07 3.55
C CYS A 385 -5.90 25.78 2.07
N VAL A 386 -6.16 24.54 1.66
CA VAL A 386 -6.20 24.12 0.26
C VAL A 386 -7.57 23.55 -0.04
N MET A 387 -8.24 24.11 -1.04
CA MET A 387 -9.48 23.53 -1.60
C MET A 387 -9.11 22.68 -2.81
N ILE A 388 -9.55 21.42 -2.80
CA ILE A 388 -9.38 20.51 -3.91
C ILE A 388 -10.72 20.38 -4.61
N ALA A 389 -10.73 20.74 -5.89
CA ALA A 389 -11.95 20.79 -6.70
C ALA A 389 -11.81 19.86 -7.91
N ILE A 390 -12.80 18.98 -8.10
CA ILE A 390 -12.82 17.95 -9.13
C ILE A 390 -14.12 18.09 -9.93
N ASN A 391 -14.01 18.09 -11.25
CA ASN A 391 -15.14 17.96 -12.18
C ASN A 391 -14.95 16.73 -13.06
N ALA A 392 -15.77 15.72 -12.87
CA ALA A 392 -15.77 14.49 -13.66
C ALA A 392 -16.67 14.56 -14.92
N SER A 393 -17.41 15.68 -15.11
CA SER A 393 -18.26 15.89 -16.26
C SER A 393 -17.45 16.27 -17.50
N ASP A 394 -17.99 15.98 -18.68
CA ASP A 394 -17.51 16.44 -19.99
C ASP A 394 -17.81 17.92 -20.29
N SER A 395 -18.49 18.60 -19.37
CA SER A 395 -18.91 19.99 -19.48
C SER A 395 -18.39 20.83 -18.32
N PRO A 396 -18.08 22.12 -18.52
CA PRO A 396 -17.75 23.04 -17.44
C PRO A 396 -18.89 23.13 -16.41
N TYR A 397 -18.54 23.38 -15.17
CA TYR A 397 -19.50 23.54 -14.07
C TYR A 397 -19.12 24.72 -13.16
N THR A 398 -20.10 25.54 -12.80
CA THR A 398 -19.91 26.60 -11.81
C THR A 398 -20.34 26.11 -10.43
N ALA A 399 -19.37 25.74 -9.60
CA ALA A 399 -19.62 25.39 -8.21
C ALA A 399 -19.99 26.65 -7.40
N ARG A 400 -21.03 26.58 -6.54
CA ARG A 400 -21.49 27.70 -5.71
C ARG A 400 -21.54 27.31 -4.25
N HIS A 401 -20.84 28.07 -3.41
CA HIS A 401 -20.87 27.92 -1.95
C HIS A 401 -20.34 29.19 -1.28
N GLN A 402 -20.85 29.54 -0.10
CA GLN A 402 -20.43 30.73 0.63
C GLN A 402 -18.92 30.71 1.01
N ASP A 403 -18.31 29.54 1.14
CA ASP A 403 -16.88 29.38 1.48
C ASP A 403 -15.94 29.52 0.25
N LEU A 404 -16.51 29.57 -0.97
CA LEU A 404 -15.76 29.85 -2.18
C LEU A 404 -15.58 31.37 -2.37
N ASN A 405 -14.82 31.99 -1.47
CA ASN A 405 -14.59 33.43 -1.46
C ASN A 405 -13.11 33.75 -1.29
N GLY A 406 -12.72 34.93 -1.83
CA GLY A 406 -11.36 35.44 -1.76
C GLY A 406 -10.49 35.07 -2.94
N ASN A 407 -9.21 35.29 -2.78
CA ASN A 407 -8.22 34.91 -3.79
C ASN A 407 -7.57 33.59 -3.41
N ALA A 408 -7.24 32.79 -4.40
CA ALA A 408 -6.50 31.56 -4.26
C ALA A 408 -5.40 31.45 -5.34
N LEU A 409 -4.42 30.64 -5.07
CA LEU A 409 -3.41 30.21 -6.06
C LEU A 409 -3.69 28.75 -6.39
N ASP A 410 -3.91 28.43 -7.66
CA ASP A 410 -3.93 27.05 -8.11
C ASP A 410 -2.50 26.49 -8.12
N LEU A 411 -2.23 25.54 -7.23
CA LEU A 411 -0.89 24.95 -7.04
C LEU A 411 -0.44 24.07 -8.22
N LEU A 412 -1.37 23.68 -9.11
CA LEU A 412 -1.06 22.85 -10.28
C LEU A 412 -0.66 23.71 -11.50
N THR A 413 -1.23 24.90 -11.65
CA THR A 413 -1.00 25.80 -12.80
C THR A 413 -0.25 27.08 -12.44
N GLU A 414 -0.10 27.37 -11.15
CA GLU A 414 0.42 28.63 -10.60
C GLU A 414 -0.42 29.88 -10.96
N GLU A 415 -1.65 29.68 -11.41
CA GLU A 415 -2.57 30.75 -11.76
C GLU A 415 -3.34 31.27 -10.53
N LYS A 416 -3.61 32.57 -10.53
CA LYS A 416 -4.45 33.19 -9.50
C LYS A 416 -5.92 33.05 -9.87
N VAL A 417 -6.70 32.56 -8.92
CA VAL A 417 -8.14 32.36 -9.04
C VAL A 417 -8.86 33.27 -8.04
N THR A 418 -9.84 34.04 -8.51
CA THR A 418 -10.71 34.83 -7.62
C THR A 418 -12.07 34.16 -7.50
N MET A 419 -12.48 33.88 -6.27
CA MET A 419 -13.73 33.27 -5.94
C MET A 419 -14.67 34.30 -5.29
N ASN A 420 -15.88 34.43 -5.83
CA ASN A 420 -16.92 35.37 -5.35
C ASN A 420 -18.21 34.59 -5.06
N GLY A 421 -18.19 33.64 -4.13
CA GLY A 421 -19.26 32.70 -3.86
C GLY A 421 -19.38 31.59 -4.93
N SER A 422 -18.46 31.55 -5.89
CA SER A 422 -18.45 30.57 -6.97
C SER A 422 -17.05 30.27 -7.47
N LEU A 423 -16.91 29.09 -8.07
CA LEU A 423 -15.68 28.58 -8.69
C LEU A 423 -16.02 27.90 -10.01
N GLU A 424 -15.33 28.30 -11.08
CA GLU A 424 -15.46 27.66 -12.39
C GLU A 424 -14.58 26.41 -12.45
N LEU A 425 -15.19 25.28 -12.79
CA LEU A 425 -14.54 23.98 -12.94
C LEU A 425 -14.59 23.57 -14.43
N PRO A 426 -13.49 23.60 -15.17
CA PRO A 426 -13.44 23.08 -16.54
C PRO A 426 -13.89 21.62 -16.62
N ALA A 427 -14.26 21.16 -17.82
CA ALA A 427 -14.56 19.74 -18.03
C ALA A 427 -13.34 18.85 -17.72
N TYR A 428 -13.57 17.73 -17.05
CA TYR A 428 -12.53 16.76 -16.68
C TYR A 428 -11.32 17.43 -15.99
N SER A 429 -11.54 18.22 -14.95
CA SER A 429 -10.49 19.01 -14.31
C SER A 429 -10.30 18.68 -12.83
N VAL A 430 -9.09 18.95 -12.37
CA VAL A 430 -8.69 19.00 -10.96
C VAL A 430 -8.00 20.34 -10.71
N GLN A 431 -8.34 21.00 -9.61
CA GLN A 431 -7.69 22.22 -9.15
C GLN A 431 -7.30 22.07 -7.67
N TYR A 432 -6.13 22.54 -7.30
CA TYR A 432 -5.62 22.57 -5.92
C TYR A 432 -5.43 24.03 -5.52
N LEU A 433 -6.43 24.62 -4.90
CA LEU A 433 -6.53 26.05 -4.66
C LEU A 433 -6.09 26.40 -3.24
N LYS A 434 -4.87 26.93 -3.11
CA LYS A 434 -4.38 27.49 -1.85
C LYS A 434 -5.02 28.85 -1.63
N VAL A 435 -5.87 28.96 -0.60
CA VAL A 435 -6.54 30.20 -0.23
C VAL A 435 -5.52 31.17 0.36
N MET A 436 -5.55 32.45 -0.11
CA MET A 436 -4.60 33.50 0.25
C MET A 436 -5.19 34.43 1.32
#